data_d178956e65d4725ef60bdcc1cc052631
#
_entry.id   d178956e65d4725ef60bdcc1cc052631
#
_cell.length_a   1.000
_cell.length_b   1.000
_cell.length_c   1.000
_cell.angle_alpha   90.00
_cell.angle_beta   90.00
_cell.angle_gamma   90.00
#
_symmetry.space_group_name_H-M   'P 1'
#
loop_
_entity.id
_entity.type
_entity.pdbx_description
1 polymer ?
#
loop_
_entity_poly.entity_id
_entity_poly.type
_entity_poly.pdbx_seq_one_letter_code
_entity_poly.pdbx_strand_id
1 'polypeptide(L)'
;MKAAVCAAYGPPEVLQVRDVPRPSPKQREILVKVHATSVTVSDTYGRDGFGFARWWQRFLVRLAFGYRRPRNPILGIVLAGEVEQAGKGVTRFRSGDRVYGLTGMRSGTYAQYMCVKETSAIAGSPSNLSDDQAAAIPYGGLLALYFLTRAGLRSGQRVLIYGASGAIGTAALQIAKIAGAHVTAVCGPTNVDLVKTLGADEAIDYSRETAPRGQFDLVFDAVGKRKTSAFKVACAAALTPGGKSASVDDRYPRLTAALLAQLTAWAEAGKLKPVIDRRYPLQQIAAAHRYVEQRHKKGNVIITIPH
;
A
#
# COMPACT_ATOMS: atom_id res chain seq x y z
N MET A 1 -12.00 17.44 -15.76
CA MET A 1 -10.76 17.05 -15.11
C MET A 1 -10.15 15.85 -15.79
N LYS A 2 -8.82 15.71 -15.77
CA LYS A 2 -8.16 14.50 -16.30
C LYS A 2 -8.25 13.34 -15.30
N ALA A 3 -8.51 12.13 -15.80
CA ALA A 3 -8.51 10.90 -15.02
C ALA A 3 -8.09 9.70 -15.88
N ALA A 4 -7.41 8.72 -15.27
CA ALA A 4 -7.13 7.44 -15.91
C ALA A 4 -8.32 6.50 -15.73
N VAL A 5 -8.99 6.20 -16.82
CA VAL A 5 -10.24 5.43 -16.88
C VAL A 5 -9.93 4.00 -17.31
N CYS A 6 -10.35 3.02 -16.52
CA CYS A 6 -10.33 1.59 -16.83
C CYS A 6 -11.61 1.24 -17.63
N ALA A 7 -11.52 1.28 -18.94
CA ALA A 7 -12.68 1.07 -19.82
C ALA A 7 -13.18 -0.38 -19.85
N ALA A 8 -12.30 -1.34 -19.58
CA ALA A 8 -12.57 -2.77 -19.51
C ALA A 8 -11.59 -3.44 -18.56
N TYR A 9 -11.87 -4.67 -18.13
CA TYR A 9 -10.84 -5.49 -17.51
C TYR A 9 -9.84 -5.98 -18.55
N GLY A 10 -8.54 -6.01 -18.19
CA GLY A 10 -7.54 -6.47 -19.13
C GLY A 10 -6.10 -6.03 -18.79
N PRO A 11 -5.21 -5.99 -19.78
CA PRO A 11 -3.82 -5.57 -19.63
C PRO A 11 -3.70 -4.07 -19.29
N PRO A 12 -2.51 -3.56 -18.92
CA PRO A 12 -2.32 -2.16 -18.52
C PRO A 12 -2.85 -1.12 -19.51
N GLU A 13 -2.89 -1.43 -20.77
CA GLU A 13 -3.33 -0.57 -21.88
C GLU A 13 -4.82 -0.20 -21.87
N VAL A 14 -5.62 -0.92 -21.07
CA VAL A 14 -7.04 -0.56 -20.85
C VAL A 14 -7.20 0.72 -20.02
N LEU A 15 -6.12 1.18 -19.35
CA LEU A 15 -6.09 2.44 -18.64
C LEU A 15 -5.81 3.60 -19.60
N GLN A 16 -6.77 4.46 -19.80
CA GLN A 16 -6.69 5.59 -20.71
C GLN A 16 -6.96 6.90 -19.98
N VAL A 17 -6.09 7.87 -20.13
CA VAL A 17 -6.33 9.21 -19.58
C VAL A 17 -7.36 9.93 -20.45
N ARG A 18 -8.45 10.37 -19.83
CA ARG A 18 -9.59 11.02 -20.47
C ARG A 18 -10.06 12.23 -19.67
N ASP A 19 -10.78 13.11 -20.33
CA ASP A 19 -11.56 14.13 -19.67
C ASP A 19 -12.85 13.54 -19.11
N VAL A 20 -13.08 13.80 -17.82
CA VAL A 20 -14.29 13.37 -17.10
C VAL A 20 -14.87 14.55 -16.30
N PRO A 21 -16.16 14.54 -15.99
CA PRO A 21 -16.73 15.55 -15.10
C PRO A 21 -16.01 15.59 -13.76
N ARG A 22 -15.81 16.80 -13.22
CA ARG A 22 -15.28 16.98 -11.87
C ARG A 22 -16.38 16.64 -10.86
N PRO A 23 -16.09 15.81 -9.84
CA PRO A 23 -17.09 15.45 -8.83
C PRO A 23 -17.35 16.60 -7.86
N SER A 24 -18.51 16.60 -7.22
CA SER A 24 -18.84 17.50 -6.11
C SER A 24 -19.05 16.73 -4.82
N PRO A 25 -18.55 17.22 -3.67
CA PRO A 25 -18.61 16.50 -2.42
C PRO A 25 -20.03 16.48 -1.86
N LYS A 26 -20.46 15.31 -1.35
CA LYS A 26 -21.68 15.17 -0.56
C LYS A 26 -21.50 15.73 0.85
N GLN A 27 -22.57 15.72 1.65
CA GLN A 27 -22.63 16.34 2.97
C GLN A 27 -21.44 15.98 3.89
N ARG A 28 -20.99 14.72 3.89
CA ARG A 28 -19.86 14.23 4.72
C ARG A 28 -18.65 13.80 3.89
N GLU A 29 -18.47 14.42 2.75
CA GLU A 29 -17.32 14.15 1.86
C GLU A 29 -16.49 15.42 1.71
N ILE A 30 -15.19 15.24 1.53
CA ILE A 30 -14.29 16.29 1.09
C ILE A 30 -13.96 16.05 -0.39
N LEU A 31 -13.82 17.12 -1.15
CA LEU A 31 -13.23 17.11 -2.48
C LEU A 31 -11.73 17.35 -2.32
N VAL A 32 -10.94 16.38 -2.72
CA VAL A 32 -9.49 16.46 -2.67
C VAL A 32 -8.95 16.72 -4.07
N LYS A 33 -8.12 17.74 -4.21
CA LYS A 33 -7.20 17.96 -5.32
C LYS A 33 -6.03 17.01 -5.14
N VAL A 34 -5.98 15.95 -5.94
CA VAL A 34 -5.01 14.86 -5.78
C VAL A 34 -3.70 15.26 -6.47
N HIS A 35 -2.62 15.39 -5.74
CA HIS A 35 -1.30 15.71 -6.28
C HIS A 35 -0.48 14.45 -6.55
N ALA A 36 -0.63 13.42 -5.70
CA ALA A 36 0.05 12.15 -5.86
C ALA A 36 -0.82 10.96 -5.42
N THR A 37 -0.59 9.84 -6.06
CA THR A 37 -1.15 8.53 -5.69
C THR A 37 -0.09 7.45 -5.90
N SER A 38 -0.36 6.21 -5.51
CA SER A 38 0.56 5.10 -5.81
C SER A 38 -0.14 3.97 -6.56
N VAL A 39 0.63 3.25 -7.38
CA VAL A 39 0.16 1.99 -7.97
C VAL A 39 0.47 0.85 -7.01
N THR A 40 -0.58 0.24 -6.49
CA THR A 40 -0.48 -0.92 -5.60
C THR A 40 -0.77 -2.23 -6.35
N VAL A 41 -0.40 -3.35 -5.74
CA VAL A 41 -0.78 -4.68 -6.28
C VAL A 41 -2.30 -4.86 -6.28
N SER A 42 -3.03 -4.24 -5.34
CA SER A 42 -4.49 -4.27 -5.32
C SER A 42 -5.11 -3.58 -6.54
N ASP A 43 -4.49 -2.50 -7.01
CA ASP A 43 -4.94 -1.79 -8.22
C ASP A 43 -4.73 -2.63 -9.49
N THR A 44 -3.60 -3.37 -9.58
CA THR A 44 -3.35 -4.26 -10.72
C THR A 44 -4.37 -5.40 -10.76
N TYR A 45 -4.75 -5.95 -9.60
CA TYR A 45 -5.81 -6.97 -9.52
C TYR A 45 -7.19 -6.42 -9.87
N GLY A 46 -7.53 -5.21 -9.40
CA GLY A 46 -8.78 -4.54 -9.74
C GLY A 46 -8.91 -4.29 -11.25
N ARG A 47 -7.82 -3.85 -11.89
CA ARG A 47 -7.75 -3.64 -13.34
C ARG A 47 -7.85 -4.95 -14.14
N ASP A 48 -7.16 -6.01 -13.70
CA ASP A 48 -7.19 -7.32 -14.36
C ASP A 48 -8.52 -8.07 -14.16
N GLY A 49 -9.44 -7.54 -13.35
CA GLY A 49 -10.70 -8.18 -13.03
C GLY A 49 -10.51 -9.45 -12.21
N PHE A 50 -9.53 -9.44 -11.32
CA PHE A 50 -9.23 -10.53 -10.39
C PHE A 50 -8.89 -11.85 -11.09
N GLY A 51 -8.07 -11.79 -12.13
CA GLY A 51 -7.66 -12.93 -12.96
C GLY A 51 -7.03 -14.09 -12.19
N PHE A 52 -6.47 -13.83 -11.01
CA PHE A 52 -5.92 -14.83 -10.10
C PHE A 52 -6.99 -15.68 -9.37
N ALA A 53 -8.24 -15.23 -9.30
CA ALA A 53 -9.29 -15.94 -8.60
C ALA A 53 -9.79 -17.12 -9.44
N ARG A 54 -10.29 -18.19 -8.78
CA ARG A 54 -10.94 -19.30 -9.46
C ARG A 54 -12.13 -18.76 -10.28
N TRP A 55 -12.49 -19.43 -11.37
CA TRP A 55 -13.52 -18.94 -12.30
C TRP A 55 -14.84 -18.53 -11.61
N TRP A 56 -15.34 -19.32 -10.64
CA TRP A 56 -16.56 -19.01 -9.89
C TRP A 56 -16.39 -17.84 -8.90
N GLN A 57 -15.22 -17.72 -8.24
CA GLN A 57 -14.89 -16.57 -7.39
C GLN A 57 -14.80 -15.29 -8.24
N ARG A 58 -14.16 -15.39 -9.40
CA ARG A 58 -14.05 -14.29 -10.35
C ARG A 58 -15.44 -13.82 -10.83
N PHE A 59 -16.35 -14.76 -11.06
CA PHE A 59 -17.74 -14.43 -11.40
C PHE A 59 -18.42 -13.64 -10.27
N LEU A 60 -18.36 -14.12 -9.01
CA LEU A 60 -18.96 -13.45 -7.85
C LEU A 60 -18.35 -12.06 -7.61
N VAL A 61 -17.03 -11.95 -7.68
CA VAL A 61 -16.33 -10.67 -7.53
C VAL A 61 -16.72 -9.70 -8.64
N ARG A 62 -16.80 -10.16 -9.88
CA ARG A 62 -17.25 -9.32 -11.01
C ARG A 62 -18.71 -8.89 -10.89
N LEU A 63 -19.56 -9.72 -10.32
CA LEU A 63 -20.95 -9.35 -10.04
C LEU A 63 -20.99 -8.17 -9.02
N ALA A 64 -20.11 -8.19 -8.03
CA ALA A 64 -20.02 -7.12 -7.02
C ALA A 64 -19.32 -5.86 -7.54
N PHE A 65 -18.19 -5.99 -8.24
CA PHE A 65 -17.35 -4.88 -8.68
C PHE A 65 -17.61 -4.40 -10.11
N GLY A 66 -18.44 -5.09 -10.88
CA GLY A 66 -18.79 -4.82 -12.26
C GLY A 66 -18.45 -5.99 -13.18
N TYR A 67 -19.39 -6.39 -14.04
CA TYR A 67 -19.24 -7.61 -14.85
C TYR A 67 -18.23 -7.49 -15.98
N ARG A 68 -18.36 -6.45 -16.84
CA ARG A 68 -17.49 -6.22 -18.02
C ARG A 68 -16.35 -5.23 -17.73
N ARG A 69 -16.56 -4.32 -16.79
CA ARG A 69 -15.61 -3.27 -16.35
C ARG A 69 -15.84 -2.95 -14.89
N PRO A 70 -14.90 -2.33 -14.18
CA PRO A 70 -15.14 -1.83 -12.82
C PRO A 70 -16.34 -0.86 -12.80
N ARG A 71 -17.22 -0.98 -11.79
CA ARG A 71 -18.33 -0.02 -11.58
C ARG A 71 -17.81 1.39 -11.37
N ASN A 72 -16.73 1.54 -10.59
CA ASN A 72 -15.93 2.76 -10.59
C ASN A 72 -14.79 2.59 -11.58
N PRO A 73 -14.84 3.24 -12.76
CA PRO A 73 -13.82 3.05 -13.78
C PRO A 73 -12.51 3.78 -13.46
N ILE A 74 -12.47 4.69 -12.48
CA ILE A 74 -11.25 5.34 -12.02
C ILE A 74 -10.71 4.53 -10.84
N LEU A 75 -9.56 3.88 -11.06
CA LEU A 75 -8.90 3.07 -10.05
C LEU A 75 -8.03 3.95 -9.12
N GLY A 76 -7.18 3.29 -8.32
CA GLY A 76 -6.32 3.95 -7.34
C GLY A 76 -6.99 4.05 -5.97
N ILE A 77 -6.25 3.65 -4.92
CA ILE A 77 -6.76 3.61 -3.54
C ILE A 77 -5.96 4.47 -2.56
N VAL A 78 -4.80 4.96 -2.98
CA VAL A 78 -3.94 5.84 -2.17
C VAL A 78 -4.13 7.27 -2.65
N LEU A 79 -4.23 8.23 -1.74
CA LEU A 79 -4.24 9.65 -2.07
C LEU A 79 -3.23 10.43 -1.23
N ALA A 80 -2.67 11.48 -1.83
CA ALA A 80 -2.06 12.61 -1.17
C ALA A 80 -2.38 13.88 -1.97
N GLY A 81 -2.76 14.94 -1.29
CA GLY A 81 -3.16 16.18 -1.94
C GLY A 81 -3.77 17.16 -0.95
N GLU A 82 -4.58 18.08 -1.46
CA GLU A 82 -5.16 19.18 -0.70
C GLU A 82 -6.70 19.14 -0.75
N VAL A 83 -7.34 19.43 0.36
CA VAL A 83 -8.78 19.60 0.44
C VAL A 83 -9.16 20.90 -0.27
N GLU A 84 -9.86 20.78 -1.38
CA GLU A 84 -10.35 21.96 -2.10
C GLU A 84 -11.71 22.44 -1.59
N GLN A 85 -12.57 21.49 -1.22
CA GLN A 85 -13.90 21.79 -0.72
C GLN A 85 -14.35 20.75 0.32
N ALA A 86 -14.98 21.19 1.39
CA ALA A 86 -15.60 20.33 2.39
C ALA A 86 -17.14 20.42 2.29
N GLY A 87 -17.81 19.27 2.37
CA GLY A 87 -19.27 19.21 2.46
C GLY A 87 -19.77 19.78 3.79
N LYS A 88 -21.02 20.26 3.83
CA LYS A 88 -21.60 20.98 4.97
C LYS A 88 -21.55 20.23 6.34
N GLY A 89 -21.46 18.91 6.31
CA GLY A 89 -21.40 18.08 7.54
C GLY A 89 -20.01 17.55 7.87
N VAL A 90 -18.96 18.03 7.19
CA VAL A 90 -17.56 17.69 7.48
C VAL A 90 -17.08 18.50 8.67
N THR A 91 -16.45 17.83 9.64
CA THR A 91 -15.94 18.46 10.87
C THR A 91 -14.42 18.31 11.04
N ARG A 92 -13.81 17.34 10.34
CA ARG A 92 -12.40 16.98 10.53
C ARG A 92 -11.44 17.72 9.61
N PHE A 93 -11.92 18.26 8.50
CA PHE A 93 -11.09 18.86 7.46
C PHE A 93 -11.72 20.13 6.94
N ARG A 94 -10.89 21.06 6.49
CA ARG A 94 -11.26 22.33 5.85
C ARG A 94 -10.48 22.53 4.56
N SER A 95 -10.96 23.43 3.71
CA SER A 95 -10.24 23.84 2.49
C SER A 95 -8.83 24.33 2.82
N GLY A 96 -7.84 23.88 2.06
CA GLY A 96 -6.41 24.15 2.25
C GLY A 96 -5.68 23.09 3.08
N ASP A 97 -6.39 22.18 3.77
CA ASP A 97 -5.72 21.13 4.54
C ASP A 97 -5.03 20.13 3.60
N ARG A 98 -3.74 19.89 3.81
CA ARG A 98 -3.03 18.80 3.14
C ARG A 98 -3.42 17.47 3.78
N VAL A 99 -3.85 16.52 2.96
CA VAL A 99 -4.36 15.22 3.41
C VAL A 99 -3.74 14.07 2.64
N TYR A 100 -3.63 12.91 3.30
CA TYR A 100 -3.19 11.68 2.67
C TYR A 100 -3.91 10.47 3.28
N GLY A 101 -3.85 9.32 2.60
CA GLY A 101 -4.45 8.11 3.16
C GLY A 101 -4.95 7.10 2.12
N LEU A 102 -5.88 6.26 2.58
CA LEU A 102 -6.53 5.24 1.76
C LEU A 102 -8.04 5.51 1.60
N THR A 103 -8.51 5.40 0.37
CA THR A 103 -9.94 5.52 0.04
C THR A 103 -10.71 4.22 0.25
N GLY A 104 -10.00 3.14 0.57
CA GLY A 104 -10.57 1.80 0.71
C GLY A 104 -11.11 1.26 -0.62
N MET A 105 -12.25 0.56 -0.56
CA MET A 105 -12.87 -0.08 -1.73
C MET A 105 -13.47 0.91 -2.75
N ARG A 106 -13.53 2.22 -2.42
CA ARG A 106 -14.12 3.21 -3.32
C ARG A 106 -13.27 3.52 -4.53
N SER A 107 -11.93 3.31 -4.46
CA SER A 107 -10.95 3.72 -5.47
C SER A 107 -11.23 5.13 -6.04
N GLY A 108 -10.52 5.57 -7.06
CA GLY A 108 -10.80 6.86 -7.69
C GLY A 108 -9.64 7.86 -7.64
N THR A 109 -8.46 7.46 -7.13
CA THR A 109 -7.34 8.39 -6.95
C THR A 109 -6.51 8.63 -8.22
N TYR A 110 -6.77 7.89 -9.31
CA TYR A 110 -6.11 8.14 -10.61
C TYR A 110 -6.80 9.28 -11.37
N ALA A 111 -7.06 10.37 -10.68
CA ALA A 111 -7.73 11.56 -11.22
C ALA A 111 -7.26 12.82 -10.51
N GLN A 112 -7.38 13.97 -11.17
CA GLN A 112 -7.05 15.27 -10.58
C GLN A 112 -7.87 15.59 -9.33
N TYR A 113 -9.11 15.13 -9.27
CA TYR A 113 -9.99 15.36 -8.12
C TYR A 113 -10.77 14.10 -7.77
N MET A 114 -10.96 13.89 -6.46
CA MET A 114 -11.87 12.86 -5.98
C MET A 114 -12.62 13.29 -4.72
N CYS A 115 -13.82 12.76 -4.55
CA CYS A 115 -14.57 12.90 -3.30
C CYS A 115 -14.32 11.70 -2.39
N VAL A 116 -13.97 11.94 -1.15
CA VAL A 116 -13.73 10.91 -0.14
C VAL A 116 -14.47 11.25 1.16
N LYS A 117 -15.01 10.24 1.85
CA LYS A 117 -15.65 10.46 3.15
C LYS A 117 -14.62 10.86 4.19
N GLU A 118 -14.94 11.82 5.06
CA GLU A 118 -14.08 12.19 6.20
C GLU A 118 -13.78 11.02 7.15
N THR A 119 -14.64 9.99 7.17
CA THR A 119 -14.48 8.78 8.00
C THR A 119 -13.58 7.71 7.38
N SER A 120 -13.09 7.91 6.15
CA SER A 120 -12.10 7.02 5.53
C SER A 120 -10.77 7.05 6.30
N ALA A 121 -9.87 6.12 5.98
CA ALA A 121 -8.53 6.09 6.56
C ALA A 121 -7.65 7.20 5.98
N ILE A 122 -8.03 8.46 6.24
CA ILE A 122 -7.34 9.68 5.84
C ILE A 122 -6.97 10.54 7.05
N ALA A 123 -5.87 11.26 6.97
CA ALA A 123 -5.34 12.16 8.01
C ALA A 123 -4.64 13.36 7.36
N GLY A 124 -4.27 14.34 8.17
CA GLY A 124 -3.35 15.40 7.74
C GLY A 124 -2.03 14.79 7.26
N SER A 125 -1.50 15.28 6.15
CA SER A 125 -0.20 14.86 5.62
C SER A 125 0.92 15.24 6.58
N PRO A 126 1.98 14.39 6.73
CA PRO A 126 3.17 14.78 7.49
C PRO A 126 3.73 16.11 6.98
N SER A 127 4.01 17.03 7.89
CA SER A 127 4.44 18.41 7.57
C SER A 127 5.80 18.48 6.86
N ASN A 128 6.67 17.50 7.15
CA ASN A 128 8.03 17.39 6.62
C ASN A 128 8.13 16.58 5.32
N LEU A 129 7.02 16.11 4.75
CA LEU A 129 7.01 15.31 3.53
C LEU A 129 6.30 16.02 2.37
N SER A 130 6.82 15.80 1.15
CA SER A 130 6.09 16.14 -0.07
C SER A 130 4.90 15.20 -0.29
N ASP A 131 3.97 15.54 -1.19
CA ASP A 131 2.80 14.70 -1.48
C ASP A 131 3.20 13.35 -2.09
N ASP A 132 4.26 13.31 -2.92
CA ASP A 132 4.84 12.07 -3.41
C ASP A 132 5.31 11.15 -2.27
N GLN A 133 6.01 11.74 -1.30
CA GLN A 133 6.51 11.03 -0.14
C GLN A 133 5.36 10.58 0.77
N ALA A 134 4.37 11.45 0.98
CA ALA A 134 3.16 11.12 1.74
C ALA A 134 2.40 9.96 1.08
N ALA A 135 2.22 9.95 -0.26
CA ALA A 135 1.57 8.87 -0.98
C ALA A 135 2.30 7.50 -0.89
N ALA A 136 3.58 7.48 -0.51
CA ALA A 136 4.34 6.24 -0.34
C ALA A 136 4.09 5.52 1.00
N ILE A 137 3.38 6.14 1.96
CA ILE A 137 3.21 5.60 3.32
C ILE A 137 1.93 4.77 3.48
N PRO A 138 0.72 5.22 3.04
CA PRO A 138 -0.54 4.68 3.55
C PRO A 138 -0.74 3.20 3.28
N TYR A 139 -0.47 2.73 2.05
CA TYR A 139 -0.74 1.34 1.68
C TYR A 139 0.13 0.36 2.47
N GLY A 140 1.44 0.52 2.37
CA GLY A 140 2.39 -0.36 3.07
C GLY A 140 2.34 -0.18 4.58
N GLY A 141 2.31 1.07 5.05
CA GLY A 141 2.35 1.40 6.48
C GLY A 141 1.12 0.92 7.23
N LEU A 142 -0.09 1.18 6.72
CA LEU A 142 -1.32 0.76 7.39
C LEU A 142 -1.46 -0.76 7.46
N LEU A 143 -1.13 -1.48 6.37
CA LEU A 143 -1.16 -2.94 6.35
C LEU A 143 -0.12 -3.52 7.31
N ALA A 144 1.12 -3.06 7.26
CA ALA A 144 2.18 -3.52 8.13
C ALA A 144 1.84 -3.28 9.61
N LEU A 145 1.42 -2.05 9.96
CA LEU A 145 1.07 -1.69 11.32
C LEU A 145 -0.10 -2.55 11.84
N TYR A 146 -1.15 -2.72 11.05
CA TYR A 146 -2.31 -3.53 11.43
C TYR A 146 -1.92 -4.99 11.72
N PHE A 147 -1.20 -5.64 10.80
CA PHE A 147 -0.88 -7.06 10.94
C PHE A 147 0.17 -7.32 12.03
N LEU A 148 1.20 -6.48 12.14
CA LEU A 148 2.25 -6.62 13.17
C LEU A 148 1.69 -6.37 14.57
N THR A 149 0.86 -5.34 14.76
CA THR A 149 0.19 -5.09 16.06
C THR A 149 -0.70 -6.26 16.45
N ARG A 150 -1.47 -6.78 15.48
CA ARG A 150 -2.36 -7.91 15.73
C ARG A 150 -1.62 -9.22 16.02
N ALA A 151 -0.46 -9.42 15.43
CA ALA A 151 0.43 -10.55 15.73
C ALA A 151 1.10 -10.42 17.10
N GLY A 152 0.98 -9.26 17.74
CA GLY A 152 1.55 -8.99 19.06
C GLY A 152 3.04 -8.65 19.01
N LEU A 153 3.44 -7.84 18.01
CA LEU A 153 4.80 -7.30 17.92
C LEU A 153 5.18 -6.57 19.22
N ARG A 154 6.36 -6.86 19.77
CA ARG A 154 6.90 -6.28 21.01
C ARG A 154 8.41 -6.05 20.90
N SER A 155 8.93 -5.20 21.77
CA SER A 155 10.37 -4.99 21.93
C SER A 155 11.10 -6.28 22.32
N GLY A 156 12.32 -6.42 21.81
CA GLY A 156 13.19 -7.57 22.05
C GLY A 156 12.87 -8.82 21.22
N GLN A 157 11.75 -8.87 20.50
CA GLN A 157 11.41 -10.01 19.65
C GLN A 157 12.35 -10.14 18.45
N ARG A 158 12.63 -11.36 18.04
CA ARG A 158 13.27 -11.69 16.76
C ARG A 158 12.19 -11.84 15.68
N VAL A 159 12.21 -10.94 14.71
CA VAL A 159 11.18 -10.83 13.66
C VAL A 159 11.78 -11.10 12.29
N LEU A 160 11.25 -12.10 11.59
CA LEU A 160 11.58 -12.31 10.19
C LEU A 160 10.52 -11.66 9.30
N ILE A 161 10.94 -10.84 8.32
CA ILE A 161 10.04 -10.22 7.34
C ILE A 161 10.36 -10.76 5.95
N TYR A 162 9.43 -11.58 5.40
CA TYR A 162 9.54 -12.11 4.04
C TYR A 162 9.00 -11.09 3.03
N GLY A 163 9.80 -10.76 2.00
CA GLY A 163 9.49 -9.72 1.03
C GLY A 163 9.74 -8.30 1.55
N ALA A 164 10.79 -8.14 2.34
CA ALA A 164 11.13 -6.92 3.07
C ALA A 164 11.38 -5.69 2.18
N SER A 165 11.69 -5.86 0.90
CA SER A 165 11.96 -4.76 -0.05
C SER A 165 10.73 -4.17 -0.74
N GLY A 166 9.55 -4.80 -0.63
CA GLY A 166 8.29 -4.29 -1.21
C GLY A 166 7.65 -3.17 -0.38
N ALA A 167 6.54 -2.59 -0.86
CA ALA A 167 5.86 -1.48 -0.17
C ALA A 167 5.46 -1.82 1.27
N ILE A 168 4.89 -3.01 1.50
CA ILE A 168 4.50 -3.46 2.84
C ILE A 168 5.73 -3.88 3.64
N GLY A 169 6.68 -4.56 3.01
CA GLY A 169 7.88 -5.05 3.67
C GLY A 169 8.79 -3.95 4.19
N THR A 170 9.02 -2.89 3.40
CA THR A 170 9.84 -1.73 3.83
C THR A 170 9.20 -0.97 4.99
N ALA A 171 7.86 -0.90 5.03
CA ALA A 171 7.14 -0.32 6.16
C ALA A 171 7.18 -1.25 7.38
N ALA A 172 6.97 -2.56 7.20
CA ALA A 172 6.99 -3.54 8.27
C ALA A 172 8.35 -3.60 8.97
N LEU A 173 9.43 -3.57 8.21
CA LEU A 173 10.79 -3.51 8.73
C LEU A 173 10.97 -2.32 9.66
N GLN A 174 10.67 -1.12 9.19
CA GLN A 174 10.82 0.11 9.97
C GLN A 174 9.91 0.11 11.20
N ILE A 175 8.66 -0.34 11.08
CA ILE A 175 7.72 -0.45 12.21
C ILE A 175 8.24 -1.44 13.26
N ALA A 176 8.79 -2.58 12.85
CA ALA A 176 9.40 -3.54 13.78
C ALA A 176 10.63 -2.95 14.48
N LYS A 177 11.45 -2.18 13.78
CA LYS A 177 12.58 -1.46 14.40
C LYS A 177 12.12 -0.37 15.36
N ILE A 178 11.06 0.39 15.03
CA ILE A 178 10.46 1.38 15.95
C ILE A 178 9.94 0.71 17.23
N ALA A 179 9.43 -0.51 17.12
CA ALA A 179 8.97 -1.29 18.27
C ALA A 179 10.12 -1.91 19.09
N GLY A 180 11.38 -1.77 18.65
CA GLY A 180 12.56 -2.32 19.35
C GLY A 180 12.80 -3.80 19.07
N ALA A 181 12.33 -4.34 17.97
CA ALA A 181 12.57 -5.72 17.56
C ALA A 181 13.93 -5.88 16.87
N HIS A 182 14.49 -7.10 16.91
CA HIS A 182 15.60 -7.53 16.06
C HIS A 182 15.03 -8.07 14.74
N VAL A 183 15.37 -7.45 13.62
CA VAL A 183 14.74 -7.71 12.34
C VAL A 183 15.67 -8.40 11.36
N THR A 184 15.29 -9.59 10.93
CA THR A 184 15.88 -10.30 9.78
C THR A 184 15.00 -10.07 8.54
N ALA A 185 15.55 -9.41 7.53
CA ALA A 185 14.85 -9.05 6.30
C ALA A 185 15.17 -10.04 5.18
N VAL A 186 14.15 -10.67 4.59
CA VAL A 186 14.29 -11.55 3.43
C VAL A 186 13.94 -10.78 2.16
N CYS A 187 14.88 -10.68 1.22
CA CYS A 187 14.70 -9.96 -0.04
C CYS A 187 15.55 -10.58 -1.17
N GLY A 188 15.44 -10.04 -2.37
CA GLY A 188 16.34 -10.39 -3.48
C GLY A 188 17.69 -9.68 -3.39
N PRO A 189 18.71 -10.16 -4.13
CA PRO A 189 20.10 -9.71 -4.01
C PRO A 189 20.28 -8.20 -4.21
N THR A 190 19.56 -7.60 -5.13
CA THR A 190 19.65 -6.16 -5.45
C THR A 190 19.03 -5.25 -4.39
N ASN A 191 18.45 -5.81 -3.32
CA ASN A 191 17.72 -5.08 -2.29
C ASN A 191 18.32 -5.22 -0.89
N VAL A 192 19.44 -5.95 -0.75
CA VAL A 192 20.12 -6.17 0.54
C VAL A 192 20.56 -4.85 1.17
N ASP A 193 21.18 -3.97 0.40
CA ASP A 193 21.62 -2.66 0.89
C ASP A 193 20.44 -1.77 1.31
N LEU A 194 19.33 -1.81 0.54
CA LEU A 194 18.11 -1.08 0.89
C LEU A 194 17.58 -1.50 2.26
N VAL A 195 17.40 -2.80 2.51
CA VAL A 195 16.83 -3.26 3.78
C VAL A 195 17.76 -3.00 4.96
N LYS A 196 19.08 -3.10 4.77
CA LYS A 196 20.07 -2.70 5.77
C LYS A 196 20.01 -1.21 6.09
N THR A 197 19.93 -0.35 5.08
CA THR A 197 19.76 1.11 5.25
C THR A 197 18.48 1.47 6.00
N LEU A 198 17.42 0.67 5.85
CA LEU A 198 16.16 0.84 6.57
C LEU A 198 16.20 0.28 8.01
N GLY A 199 17.34 -0.29 8.44
CA GLY A 199 17.58 -0.71 9.81
C GLY A 199 17.43 -2.21 10.06
N ALA A 200 17.41 -3.07 9.02
CA ALA A 200 17.48 -4.51 9.24
C ALA A 200 18.78 -4.90 9.94
N ASP A 201 18.71 -5.69 11.01
CA ASP A 201 19.87 -6.21 11.71
C ASP A 201 20.56 -7.30 10.88
N GLU A 202 19.75 -8.11 10.19
CA GLU A 202 20.21 -9.14 9.27
C GLU A 202 19.44 -9.05 7.95
N ALA A 203 20.09 -9.44 6.84
CA ALA A 203 19.47 -9.51 5.53
C ALA A 203 19.79 -10.85 4.88
N ILE A 204 18.77 -11.57 4.43
CA ILE A 204 18.87 -12.86 3.75
C ILE A 204 18.52 -12.68 2.28
N ASP A 205 19.44 -13.03 1.40
CA ASP A 205 19.19 -13.16 -0.03
C ASP A 205 18.61 -14.55 -0.32
N TYR A 206 17.32 -14.61 -0.60
CA TYR A 206 16.59 -15.86 -0.85
C TYR A 206 17.10 -16.66 -2.06
N SER A 207 17.94 -16.07 -2.92
CA SER A 207 18.51 -16.74 -4.10
C SER A 207 19.83 -17.46 -3.82
N ARG A 208 20.50 -17.14 -2.73
CA ARG A 208 21.86 -17.63 -2.41
C ARG A 208 21.97 -18.32 -1.06
N GLU A 209 21.04 -18.04 -0.15
CA GLU A 209 21.13 -18.50 1.23
C GLU A 209 20.09 -19.58 1.53
N THR A 210 20.35 -20.37 2.54
CA THR A 210 19.39 -21.32 3.09
C THR A 210 18.42 -20.60 4.02
N ALA A 211 17.17 -21.03 4.03
CA ALA A 211 16.17 -20.47 4.94
C ALA A 211 16.57 -20.77 6.40
N PRO A 212 16.42 -19.78 7.30
CA PRO A 212 16.75 -19.95 8.72
C PRO A 212 15.82 -20.96 9.40
N ARG A 213 16.25 -21.57 10.51
CA ARG A 213 15.45 -22.55 11.26
C ARG A 213 15.26 -22.13 12.71
N GLY A 214 14.04 -22.25 13.24
CA GLY A 214 13.70 -22.23 14.66
C GLY A 214 14.15 -21.00 15.47
N GLN A 215 14.18 -19.81 14.88
CA GLN A 215 14.85 -18.66 15.46
C GLN A 215 13.96 -17.45 15.74
N PHE A 216 12.70 -17.41 15.26
CA PHE A 216 11.89 -16.19 15.27
C PHE A 216 10.66 -16.29 16.17
N ASP A 217 10.41 -15.21 16.91
CA ASP A 217 9.19 -15.04 17.70
C ASP A 217 8.00 -14.62 16.82
N LEU A 218 8.31 -13.95 15.69
CA LEU A 218 7.32 -13.52 14.72
C LEU A 218 7.87 -13.65 13.29
N VAL A 219 7.09 -14.29 12.41
CA VAL A 219 7.35 -14.31 10.96
C VAL A 219 6.24 -13.55 10.26
N PHE A 220 6.59 -12.49 9.54
CA PHE A 220 5.66 -11.67 8.77
C PHE A 220 5.85 -11.87 7.27
N ASP A 221 4.80 -12.37 6.60
CA ASP A 221 4.74 -12.52 5.15
C ASP A 221 4.13 -11.27 4.50
N ALA A 222 4.97 -10.39 3.97
CA ALA A 222 4.57 -9.17 3.26
C ALA A 222 4.25 -9.40 1.76
N VAL A 223 4.38 -10.62 1.26
CA VAL A 223 4.10 -10.98 -0.15
C VAL A 223 2.68 -11.54 -0.33
N GLY A 224 2.19 -12.24 0.68
CA GLY A 224 0.89 -12.91 0.68
C GLY A 224 0.93 -14.37 0.23
N LYS A 225 -0.06 -15.14 0.64
CA LYS A 225 -0.14 -16.61 0.52
C LYS A 225 -0.21 -17.14 -0.91
N ARG A 226 -0.56 -16.28 -1.87
CA ARG A 226 -0.71 -16.67 -3.29
C ARG A 226 0.59 -17.03 -3.99
N LYS A 227 1.72 -16.51 -3.50
CA LYS A 227 3.05 -16.90 -3.96
C LYS A 227 3.71 -17.74 -2.89
N THR A 228 4.02 -18.97 -3.22
CA THR A 228 4.74 -19.87 -2.35
C THR A 228 6.01 -20.36 -3.04
N SER A 229 7.01 -20.67 -2.25
CA SER A 229 8.24 -21.34 -2.64
C SER A 229 8.70 -22.19 -1.47
N ALA A 230 9.56 -23.18 -1.70
CA ALA A 230 10.15 -23.97 -0.62
C ALA A 230 10.85 -23.09 0.42
N PHE A 231 11.57 -22.07 -0.04
CA PHE A 231 12.23 -21.10 0.84
C PHE A 231 11.22 -20.33 1.72
N LYS A 232 10.11 -19.86 1.15
CA LYS A 232 9.05 -19.17 1.90
C LYS A 232 8.40 -20.06 2.95
N VAL A 233 8.12 -21.32 2.59
CA VAL A 233 7.58 -22.31 3.52
C VAL A 233 8.56 -22.55 4.67
N ALA A 234 9.83 -22.68 4.38
CA ALA A 234 10.88 -22.85 5.40
C ALA A 234 11.00 -21.60 6.30
N CYS A 235 10.91 -20.40 5.76
CA CYS A 235 10.85 -19.17 6.57
C CYS A 235 9.62 -19.16 7.51
N ALA A 236 8.46 -19.59 7.02
CA ALA A 236 7.25 -19.67 7.84
C ALA A 236 7.36 -20.72 8.97
N ALA A 237 8.15 -21.76 8.75
CA ALA A 237 8.44 -22.82 9.72
C ALA A 237 9.57 -22.45 10.70
N ALA A 238 10.26 -21.33 10.50
CA ALA A 238 11.39 -20.90 11.32
C ALA A 238 10.98 -20.22 12.65
N LEU A 239 9.79 -20.55 13.15
CA LEU A 239 9.27 -20.05 14.43
C LEU A 239 9.85 -20.80 15.63
N THR A 240 10.06 -20.05 16.70
CA THR A 240 10.33 -20.64 18.02
C THR A 240 9.05 -21.33 18.56
N PRO A 241 9.14 -22.23 19.56
CA PRO A 241 7.97 -22.70 20.26
C PRO A 241 7.15 -21.53 20.82
N GLY A 242 5.85 -21.43 20.45
CA GLY A 242 4.98 -20.30 20.82
C GLY A 242 5.11 -19.07 19.93
N GLY A 243 6.01 -19.06 18.96
CA GLY A 243 6.14 -18.00 17.97
C GLY A 243 4.89 -17.88 17.07
N LYS A 244 4.70 -16.71 16.48
CA LYS A 244 3.51 -16.39 15.67
C LYS A 244 3.86 -16.09 14.23
N SER A 245 2.96 -16.43 13.31
CA SER A 245 3.02 -15.99 11.93
C SER A 245 1.88 -15.04 11.60
N ALA A 246 2.15 -14.07 10.73
CA ALA A 246 1.14 -13.19 10.14
C ALA A 246 1.40 -12.99 8.65
N SER A 247 0.35 -12.88 7.87
CA SER A 247 0.42 -12.61 6.44
C SER A 247 -0.56 -11.50 6.06
N VAL A 248 -0.21 -10.75 5.03
CA VAL A 248 -1.10 -9.71 4.44
C VAL A 248 -2.41 -10.27 3.90
N ASP A 249 -2.51 -11.59 3.71
CA ASP A 249 -3.71 -12.29 3.23
C ASP A 249 -4.52 -12.98 4.36
N ASP A 250 -4.16 -12.80 5.65
CA ASP A 250 -4.83 -13.53 6.74
C ASP A 250 -6.28 -13.11 6.93
N ARG A 251 -6.60 -11.85 6.70
CA ARG A 251 -7.96 -11.30 6.78
C ARG A 251 -8.06 -9.92 6.14
N TYR A 252 -9.28 -9.47 5.92
CA TYR A 252 -9.50 -8.09 5.51
C TYR A 252 -9.19 -7.13 6.68
N PRO A 253 -8.23 -6.19 6.54
CA PRO A 253 -7.81 -5.33 7.64
C PRO A 253 -8.81 -4.19 7.89
N ARG A 254 -8.99 -3.81 9.16
CA ARG A 254 -9.68 -2.58 9.54
C ARG A 254 -8.67 -1.44 9.61
N LEU A 255 -8.54 -0.71 8.52
CA LEU A 255 -7.64 0.44 8.42
C LEU A 255 -8.39 1.70 8.86
N THR A 256 -7.81 2.46 9.78
CA THR A 256 -8.45 3.62 10.40
C THR A 256 -7.59 4.86 10.32
N ALA A 257 -8.20 6.02 10.47
CA ALA A 257 -7.49 7.29 10.58
C ALA A 257 -6.54 7.34 11.80
N ALA A 258 -6.87 6.64 12.89
CA ALA A 258 -6.01 6.57 14.08
C ALA A 258 -4.69 5.83 13.79
N LEU A 259 -4.73 4.70 13.07
CA LEU A 259 -3.51 4.02 12.63
C LEU A 259 -2.67 4.91 11.69
N LEU A 260 -3.34 5.68 10.83
CA LEU A 260 -2.64 6.59 9.93
C LEU A 260 -2.01 7.76 10.69
N ALA A 261 -2.68 8.31 11.70
CA ALA A 261 -2.12 9.36 12.55
C ALA A 261 -0.85 8.89 13.29
N GLN A 262 -0.80 7.63 13.71
CA GLN A 262 0.42 7.04 14.28
C GLN A 262 1.57 7.00 13.27
N LEU A 263 1.28 6.63 12.01
CA LEU A 263 2.27 6.66 10.92
C LEU A 263 2.72 8.09 10.61
N THR A 264 1.79 9.08 10.64
CA THR A 264 2.11 10.50 10.51
C THR A 264 3.15 10.92 11.56
N ALA A 265 2.88 10.65 12.84
CA ALA A 265 3.77 11.01 13.93
C ALA A 265 5.19 10.37 13.78
N TRP A 266 5.26 9.12 13.33
CA TRP A 266 6.56 8.48 13.08
C TRP A 266 7.28 9.05 11.87
N ALA A 267 6.55 9.45 10.83
CA ALA A 267 7.13 10.10 9.66
C ALA A 267 7.67 11.49 10.00
N GLU A 268 6.92 12.29 10.75
CA GLU A 268 7.35 13.62 11.22
C GLU A 268 8.56 13.54 12.16
N ALA A 269 8.63 12.51 12.99
CA ALA A 269 9.80 12.23 13.83
C ALA A 269 10.99 11.62 13.06
N GLY A 270 10.91 11.45 11.74
CA GLY A 270 11.96 10.84 10.91
C GLY A 270 12.20 9.35 11.15
N LYS A 271 11.34 8.70 11.96
CA LYS A 271 11.44 7.26 12.29
C LYS A 271 10.88 6.35 11.19
N LEU A 272 9.90 6.83 10.41
CA LEU A 272 9.33 6.12 9.27
C LEU A 272 9.65 6.91 7.99
N LYS A 273 10.48 6.33 7.12
CA LYS A 273 10.91 6.94 5.87
C LYS A 273 10.14 6.35 4.69
N PRO A 274 9.54 7.16 3.82
CA PRO A 274 8.88 6.67 2.61
C PRO A 274 9.92 6.11 1.64
N VAL A 275 9.66 4.92 1.08
CA VAL A 275 10.52 4.29 0.07
C VAL A 275 9.82 4.37 -1.27
N ILE A 276 10.39 5.16 -2.19
CA ILE A 276 9.89 5.36 -3.55
C ILE A 276 10.89 4.78 -4.53
N ASP A 277 10.43 3.85 -5.37
CA ASP A 277 11.22 3.26 -6.43
C ASP A 277 11.23 4.14 -7.68
N ARG A 278 10.04 4.45 -8.18
CA ARG A 278 9.84 5.24 -9.41
C ARG A 278 8.66 6.19 -9.30
N ARG A 279 8.73 7.25 -10.10
CA ARG A 279 7.64 8.20 -10.34
C ARG A 279 7.23 8.16 -11.79
N TYR A 280 5.94 8.23 -12.03
CA TYR A 280 5.36 8.33 -13.37
C TYR A 280 4.31 9.45 -13.37
N PRO A 281 4.21 10.25 -14.42
CA PRO A 281 3.06 11.14 -14.59
C PRO A 281 1.79 10.31 -14.87
N LEU A 282 0.61 10.88 -14.58
CA LEU A 282 -0.68 10.21 -14.80
C LEU A 282 -0.82 9.65 -16.22
N GLN A 283 -0.27 10.33 -17.22
CA GLN A 283 -0.28 9.92 -18.63
C GLN A 283 0.43 8.59 -18.87
N GLN A 284 1.34 8.22 -17.99
CA GLN A 284 2.11 6.97 -18.06
C GLN A 284 1.58 5.88 -17.13
N ILE A 285 0.32 5.97 -16.69
CA ILE A 285 -0.30 5.03 -15.72
C ILE A 285 -0.20 3.57 -16.19
N ALA A 286 -0.37 3.30 -17.47
CA ALA A 286 -0.23 1.95 -18.04
C ALA A 286 1.20 1.40 -17.88
N ALA A 287 2.23 2.22 -18.11
CA ALA A 287 3.63 1.85 -17.90
C ALA A 287 3.91 1.58 -16.39
N ALA A 288 3.36 2.39 -15.50
CA ALA A 288 3.49 2.17 -14.06
C ALA A 288 2.85 0.85 -13.62
N HIS A 289 1.65 0.53 -14.11
CA HIS A 289 1.00 -0.77 -13.86
C HIS A 289 1.83 -1.94 -14.38
N ARG A 290 2.35 -1.87 -15.60
CA ARG A 290 3.22 -2.90 -16.18
C ARG A 290 4.47 -3.10 -15.34
N TYR A 291 5.07 -2.02 -14.83
CA TYR A 291 6.23 -2.11 -13.95
C TYR A 291 5.90 -2.80 -12.63
N VAL A 292 4.78 -2.44 -11.98
CA VAL A 292 4.35 -3.08 -10.72
C VAL A 292 4.05 -4.56 -10.90
N GLU A 293 3.53 -4.97 -12.05
CA GLU A 293 3.23 -6.39 -12.36
C GLU A 293 4.48 -7.26 -12.49
N GLN A 294 5.63 -6.70 -12.84
CA GLN A 294 6.92 -7.41 -12.85
C GLN A 294 7.34 -7.86 -11.45
N ARG A 295 6.77 -7.25 -10.38
CA ARG A 295 6.97 -7.61 -8.97
C ARG A 295 8.42 -7.49 -8.47
N HIS A 296 9.23 -6.66 -9.09
CA HIS A 296 10.61 -6.36 -8.71
C HIS A 296 10.78 -4.96 -8.10
N LYS A 297 9.68 -4.21 -7.91
CA LYS A 297 9.73 -2.85 -7.37
C LYS A 297 10.26 -2.81 -5.94
N LYS A 298 10.98 -1.73 -5.62
CA LYS A 298 11.48 -1.38 -4.29
C LYS A 298 10.52 -0.38 -3.63
N GLY A 299 9.91 -0.72 -2.50
CA GLY A 299 8.93 0.19 -1.88
C GLY A 299 7.73 0.49 -2.79
N ASN A 300 7.50 1.75 -3.11
CA ASN A 300 6.31 2.25 -3.79
C ASN A 300 6.59 2.81 -5.18
N VAL A 301 5.60 2.73 -6.07
CA VAL A 301 5.57 3.39 -7.38
C VAL A 301 4.54 4.49 -7.32
N ILE A 302 4.97 5.73 -7.52
CA ILE A 302 4.16 6.93 -7.36
C ILE A 302 3.69 7.43 -8.72
N ILE A 303 2.44 7.89 -8.76
CA ILE A 303 1.88 8.65 -9.88
C ILE A 303 1.75 10.09 -9.46
N THR A 304 2.41 10.99 -10.16
CA THR A 304 2.25 12.43 -10.02
C THR A 304 1.09 12.90 -10.90
N ILE A 305 0.25 13.77 -10.35
CA ILE A 305 -0.97 14.24 -11.04
C ILE A 305 -0.84 15.74 -11.24
N PRO A 306 -0.55 16.18 -12.49
CA PRO A 306 -0.46 17.60 -12.82
C PRO A 306 -1.84 18.26 -12.84
N HIS A 307 -1.88 19.56 -12.52
CA HIS A 307 -3.07 20.42 -12.53
C HIS A 307 -2.93 21.57 -13.48
#